data_f805dbafd0eb7d2365bb8ac67fb404d0
#
_entry.id   f805dbafd0eb7d2365bb8ac67fb404d0
#
_cell.length_a   1.000
_cell.length_b   1.000
_cell.length_c   1.000
_cell.angle_alpha   90.00
_cell.angle_beta   90.00
_cell.angle_gamma   90.00
#
_symmetry.space_group_name_H-M   'P 1'
#
loop_
_entity.id
_entity.type
_entity.pdbx_description
1 polymer ?
#
loop_
_entity_poly.entity_id
_entity_poly.type
_entity_poly.pdbx_seq_one_letter_code
_entity_poly.pdbx_strand_id
1 'polypeptide(L)'
;DSYWALNQDAFLQAELTVDGELALYTGRDFTVRRYDERVRKVCRFSFQRTFTESYRFGYNPQRDYCEGFWGETPLLVSGGKLLGRKTRYPRYERLDSTVIETGFFKKTGNKEYDNLCFYKPENSIYAIDEWETNPAQYVYNLQYRKNECEKCGCLSENTYAVYDFGRSETGFIQTGFKALTDAHIYVIFDEIDLKADAAGETEVLFYRNNCINIIEYDVKAGEYCHCGYEPYSARYVKVIVRSGSLSNITVNMIRY
;
A
#
# COMPACT_ATOMS: atom_id res chain seq x y z
N ASP A 1 -12.07 -2.87 -4.48
CA ASP A 1 -13.06 -3.44 -3.57
C ASP A 1 -14.15 -2.40 -3.29
N SER A 2 -15.41 -2.82 -3.21
CA SER A 2 -16.53 -1.94 -2.95
C SER A 2 -16.98 -2.02 -1.49
N TYR A 3 -17.39 -0.90 -0.92
CA TYR A 3 -18.07 -0.83 0.36
C TYR A 3 -19.41 -1.60 0.33
N TRP A 4 -20.04 -1.61 -0.81
CA TRP A 4 -21.33 -2.28 -0.97
C TRP A 4 -21.13 -3.77 -1.20
N ALA A 5 -21.69 -4.57 -0.34
CA ALA A 5 -21.81 -6.01 -0.56
C ALA A 5 -22.81 -6.22 -1.71
N LEU A 6 -22.27 -6.57 -2.87
CA LEU A 6 -23.09 -7.04 -3.98
C LEU A 6 -23.30 -8.54 -3.80
N ASN A 7 -24.50 -9.01 -4.09
CA ASN A 7 -24.83 -10.43 -4.06
C ASN A 7 -24.26 -11.13 -5.31
N GLN A 8 -22.99 -10.84 -5.60
CA GLN A 8 -22.28 -11.32 -6.78
C GLN A 8 -20.80 -11.50 -6.41
N ASP A 9 -20.25 -12.64 -6.75
CA ASP A 9 -18.83 -12.93 -6.60
C ASP A 9 -17.98 -12.02 -7.48
N ALA A 10 -16.72 -11.74 -7.03
CA ALA A 10 -15.77 -11.03 -7.84
C ALA A 10 -15.43 -11.85 -9.08
N PHE A 11 -15.43 -11.24 -10.24
CA PHE A 11 -15.06 -11.89 -11.50
C PHE A 11 -14.15 -11.01 -12.34
N LEU A 12 -13.43 -11.65 -13.24
CA LEU A 12 -12.64 -11.01 -14.28
C LEU A 12 -13.03 -11.62 -15.63
N GLN A 13 -13.26 -10.75 -16.60
CA GLN A 13 -13.40 -11.14 -18.01
C GLN A 13 -12.42 -10.35 -18.86
N ALA A 14 -11.62 -11.03 -19.63
CA ALA A 14 -10.66 -10.44 -20.57
C ALA A 14 -10.64 -11.22 -21.87
N GLU A 15 -10.50 -10.51 -22.98
CA GLU A 15 -10.35 -11.02 -24.32
C GLU A 15 -9.22 -10.28 -25.03
N LEU A 16 -8.40 -11.01 -25.75
CA LEU A 16 -7.39 -10.45 -26.65
C LEU A 16 -7.77 -10.80 -28.09
N THR A 17 -7.91 -9.79 -28.92
CA THR A 17 -8.11 -9.95 -30.36
C THR A 17 -6.86 -9.48 -31.11
N VAL A 18 -6.46 -10.24 -32.11
CA VAL A 18 -5.35 -9.89 -33.02
C VAL A 18 -5.92 -9.89 -34.44
N ASP A 19 -5.75 -8.79 -35.14
CA ASP A 19 -6.28 -8.60 -36.52
C ASP A 19 -7.79 -8.91 -36.68
N GLY A 20 -8.56 -8.62 -35.59
CA GLY A 20 -10.00 -8.86 -35.55
C GLY A 20 -10.42 -10.29 -35.14
N GLU A 21 -9.48 -11.20 -35.01
CA GLU A 21 -9.73 -12.58 -34.58
C GLU A 21 -9.48 -12.74 -33.06
N LEU A 22 -10.36 -13.49 -32.38
CA LEU A 22 -10.23 -13.77 -30.96
C LEU A 22 -9.05 -14.74 -30.73
N ALA A 23 -7.98 -14.25 -30.14
CA ALA A 23 -6.76 -14.99 -29.85
C ALA A 23 -6.80 -15.69 -28.49
N LEU A 24 -7.10 -14.95 -27.41
CA LEU A 24 -7.13 -15.44 -26.04
C LEU A 24 -8.37 -14.92 -25.30
N TYR A 25 -8.92 -15.73 -24.38
CA TYR A 25 -10.00 -15.29 -23.50
C TYR A 25 -9.98 -15.98 -22.13
N THR A 26 -10.50 -15.30 -21.11
CA THR A 26 -10.65 -15.85 -19.76
C THR A 26 -11.52 -17.10 -19.76
N GLY A 27 -11.14 -18.08 -18.94
CA GLY A 27 -11.81 -19.38 -18.85
C GLY A 27 -11.22 -20.45 -19.77
N ARG A 28 -10.40 -20.08 -20.75
CA ARG A 28 -9.67 -21.06 -21.58
C ARG A 28 -8.16 -20.86 -21.50
N ASP A 29 -7.69 -19.62 -21.66
CA ASP A 29 -6.29 -19.32 -21.94
C ASP A 29 -5.56 -18.63 -20.77
N PHE A 30 -6.28 -18.29 -19.71
CA PHE A 30 -5.72 -17.62 -18.54
C PHE A 30 -5.75 -18.54 -17.32
N THR A 31 -4.63 -18.59 -16.60
CA THR A 31 -4.57 -19.17 -15.27
C THR A 31 -4.84 -18.09 -14.22
N VAL A 32 -5.51 -18.44 -13.14
CA VAL A 32 -5.79 -17.54 -12.02
C VAL A 32 -4.96 -17.96 -10.82
N ARG A 33 -4.36 -17.00 -10.18
CA ARG A 33 -3.59 -17.21 -8.97
C ARG A 33 -4.00 -16.21 -7.89
N ARG A 34 -4.08 -16.69 -6.67
CA ARG A 34 -4.24 -15.84 -5.51
C ARG A 34 -2.94 -15.08 -5.22
N TYR A 35 -3.04 -13.78 -4.97
CA TYR A 35 -1.91 -12.93 -4.60
C TYR A 35 -1.68 -13.04 -3.08
N ASP A 36 -0.84 -13.98 -2.67
CA ASP A 36 -0.60 -14.30 -1.26
C ASP A 36 0.38 -13.35 -0.58
N GLU A 37 1.10 -12.55 -1.33
CA GLU A 37 1.98 -11.50 -0.79
C GLU A 37 1.17 -10.38 -0.15
N ARG A 38 -0.08 -10.15 -0.54
CA ARG A 38 -0.98 -9.21 0.12
C ARG A 38 -1.64 -9.84 1.34
N VAL A 39 -1.40 -9.26 2.51
CA VAL A 39 -2.05 -9.67 3.76
C VAL A 39 -3.53 -9.33 3.70
N ARG A 40 -4.40 -10.24 4.12
CA ARG A 40 -5.85 -10.07 3.95
C ARG A 40 -6.56 -9.53 5.19
N LYS A 41 -6.14 -9.97 6.38
CA LYS A 41 -6.74 -9.56 7.63
C LYS A 41 -5.99 -8.35 8.19
N VAL A 42 -6.30 -7.18 7.66
CA VAL A 42 -5.70 -5.89 7.99
C VAL A 42 -6.77 -4.90 8.42
N CYS A 43 -6.38 -3.80 9.07
CA CYS A 43 -7.31 -2.76 9.44
C CYS A 43 -7.94 -2.09 8.21
N ARG A 44 -9.12 -1.50 8.41
CA ARG A 44 -9.79 -0.77 7.34
C ARG A 44 -9.05 0.52 7.03
N PHE A 45 -9.09 0.91 5.76
CA PHE A 45 -8.61 2.21 5.34
C PHE A 45 -9.59 3.33 5.77
N SER A 46 -10.88 3.17 5.46
CA SER A 46 -11.93 4.13 5.82
C SER A 46 -13.31 3.46 5.80
N PHE A 47 -14.33 4.25 6.13
CA PHE A 47 -15.71 3.79 6.01
C PHE A 47 -16.11 3.49 4.55
N GLN A 48 -15.65 4.29 3.60
CA GLN A 48 -16.00 4.15 2.19
C GLN A 48 -15.11 3.17 1.43
N ARG A 49 -13.86 3.03 1.83
CA ARG A 49 -12.88 2.10 1.24
C ARG A 49 -12.59 1.00 2.25
N THR A 50 -12.32 -0.21 1.75
CA THR A 50 -12.33 -1.38 2.60
C THR A 50 -11.10 -1.47 3.52
N PHE A 51 -9.92 -1.73 3.00
CA PHE A 51 -8.78 -2.14 3.81
C PHE A 51 -7.51 -1.37 3.44
N THR A 52 -6.61 -1.21 4.41
CA THR A 52 -5.24 -0.75 4.16
C THR A 52 -4.48 -1.79 3.34
N GLU A 53 -3.32 -1.39 2.83
CA GLU A 53 -2.44 -2.29 2.10
C GLU A 53 -1.30 -2.76 3.01
N SER A 54 -1.12 -4.07 3.11
CA SER A 54 0.00 -4.71 3.81
C SER A 54 0.53 -5.87 2.97
N TYR A 55 1.85 -5.98 2.87
CA TYR A 55 2.53 -6.91 1.98
C TYR A 55 3.64 -7.67 2.70
N ARG A 56 3.80 -8.95 2.34
CA ARG A 56 4.90 -9.82 2.77
C ARG A 56 5.67 -10.32 1.57
N PHE A 57 6.84 -9.73 1.30
CA PHE A 57 7.64 -10.07 0.14
C PHE A 57 8.86 -10.93 0.49
N GLY A 58 9.22 -11.84 -0.43
CA GLY A 58 10.39 -12.70 -0.28
C GLY A 58 10.20 -13.91 0.63
N TYR A 59 9.02 -14.10 1.22
CA TYR A 59 8.71 -15.27 2.06
C TYR A 59 8.41 -16.53 1.26
N ASN A 60 8.17 -16.38 -0.04
CA ASN A 60 7.83 -17.47 -0.95
C ASN A 60 8.62 -17.37 -2.26
N PRO A 61 9.97 -17.52 -2.23
CA PRO A 61 10.82 -17.27 -3.40
C PRO A 61 10.60 -18.21 -4.58
N GLN A 62 9.94 -19.37 -4.37
CA GLN A 62 9.66 -20.35 -5.44
C GLN A 62 8.46 -19.97 -6.32
N ARG A 63 7.85 -18.81 -6.08
CA ARG A 63 6.71 -18.33 -6.87
C ARG A 63 7.17 -17.35 -7.94
N ASP A 64 7.96 -17.85 -8.87
CA ASP A 64 8.22 -17.11 -10.09
C ASP A 64 6.94 -17.02 -10.93
N TYR A 65 6.49 -15.81 -11.20
CA TYR A 65 5.29 -15.56 -12.00
C TYR A 65 5.41 -16.06 -13.45
N CYS A 66 6.64 -16.38 -13.86
CA CYS A 66 6.96 -16.76 -15.24
C CYS A 66 7.05 -18.27 -15.48
N GLU A 67 7.17 -19.10 -14.45
CA GLU A 67 7.33 -20.54 -14.63
C GLU A 67 6.12 -21.33 -14.11
N GLY A 68 5.20 -21.65 -15.02
CA GLY A 68 4.33 -22.83 -14.98
C GLY A 68 3.58 -23.16 -13.69
N PHE A 69 3.27 -22.16 -12.86
CA PHE A 69 2.43 -22.39 -11.68
C PHE A 69 1.00 -22.70 -12.12
N TRP A 70 0.55 -23.90 -11.81
CA TRP A 70 -0.83 -24.33 -12.02
C TRP A 70 -1.73 -23.63 -10.99
N GLY A 71 -2.33 -22.53 -11.40
CA GLY A 71 -3.37 -21.86 -10.61
C GLY A 71 -4.64 -22.72 -10.53
N GLU A 72 -5.52 -22.36 -9.62
CA GLU A 72 -6.86 -22.95 -9.57
C GLU A 72 -7.58 -22.68 -10.88
N THR A 73 -8.32 -23.65 -11.37
CA THR A 73 -9.18 -23.43 -12.53
C THR A 73 -10.28 -22.46 -12.13
N PRO A 74 -10.43 -21.30 -12.78
CA PRO A 74 -11.47 -20.36 -12.43
C PRO A 74 -12.84 -20.98 -12.66
N LEU A 75 -13.76 -20.74 -11.76
CA LEU A 75 -15.16 -21.09 -11.98
C LEU A 75 -15.69 -20.20 -13.12
N LEU A 76 -16.16 -20.82 -14.18
CA LEU A 76 -16.81 -20.11 -15.26
C LEU A 76 -18.22 -19.68 -14.82
N VAL A 77 -18.45 -18.40 -14.79
CA VAL A 77 -19.78 -17.84 -14.55
C VAL A 77 -20.29 -17.20 -15.85
N SER A 78 -21.59 -17.28 -16.06
CA SER A 78 -22.21 -16.63 -17.20
C SER A 78 -22.02 -15.11 -17.08
N GLY A 79 -21.24 -14.54 -17.98
CA GLY A 79 -20.99 -13.11 -18.05
C GLY A 79 -22.21 -12.35 -18.57
N GLY A 80 -22.38 -11.11 -18.09
CA GLY A 80 -23.31 -10.17 -18.67
C GLY A 80 -22.81 -9.61 -20.01
N LYS A 81 -23.63 -8.78 -20.64
CA LYS A 81 -23.23 -8.06 -21.86
C LYS A 81 -22.10 -7.07 -21.55
N LEU A 82 -20.98 -7.18 -22.23
CA LEU A 82 -19.92 -6.19 -22.19
C LEU A 82 -20.37 -4.89 -22.89
N LEU A 83 -20.21 -3.77 -22.21
CA LEU A 83 -20.51 -2.45 -22.75
C LEU A 83 -19.21 -1.70 -23.03
N GLY A 84 -19.15 -1.06 -24.17
CA GLY A 84 -18.03 -0.17 -24.51
C GLY A 84 -17.83 0.91 -23.46
N ARG A 85 -16.59 1.12 -23.03
CA ARG A 85 -16.22 2.19 -22.10
C ARG A 85 -16.50 3.57 -22.72
N LYS A 86 -17.19 4.44 -21.99
CA LYS A 86 -17.49 5.81 -22.44
C LYS A 86 -16.39 6.82 -22.08
N THR A 87 -15.60 6.53 -21.04
CA THR A 87 -14.51 7.39 -20.59
C THR A 87 -13.18 6.99 -21.23
N ARG A 88 -12.32 7.97 -21.46
CA ARG A 88 -10.95 7.70 -21.93
C ARG A 88 -10.17 6.90 -20.89
N TYR A 89 -9.19 6.12 -21.34
CA TYR A 89 -8.24 5.50 -20.44
C TYR A 89 -7.35 6.56 -19.80
N PRO A 90 -6.98 6.42 -18.52
CA PRO A 90 -6.03 7.31 -17.88
C PRO A 90 -4.67 7.21 -18.57
N ARG A 91 -3.95 8.33 -18.57
CA ARG A 91 -2.54 8.36 -18.95
C ARG A 91 -1.75 8.26 -17.64
N TYR A 92 -1.14 7.12 -17.41
CA TYR A 92 -0.32 6.94 -16.23
C TYR A 92 0.99 7.71 -16.41
N GLU A 93 1.22 8.68 -15.53
CA GLU A 93 2.43 9.49 -15.51
C GLU A 93 3.12 9.33 -14.17
N ARG A 94 4.44 9.17 -14.21
CA ARG A 94 5.26 9.09 -13.00
C ARG A 94 5.54 10.49 -12.49
N LEU A 95 5.30 10.71 -11.21
CA LEU A 95 5.69 11.89 -10.46
C LEU A 95 6.75 11.47 -9.44
N ASP A 96 7.94 12.04 -9.56
CA ASP A 96 9.03 11.79 -8.63
C ASP A 96 8.89 12.68 -7.39
N SER A 97 9.44 12.23 -6.28
CA SER A 97 9.50 12.98 -5.04
C SER A 97 10.94 13.37 -4.67
N THR A 98 11.07 14.32 -3.76
CA THR A 98 12.35 14.72 -3.16
C THR A 98 12.34 14.45 -1.67
N VAL A 99 13.47 14.01 -1.11
CA VAL A 99 13.64 13.87 0.33
C VAL A 99 13.76 15.27 0.95
N ILE A 100 12.85 15.60 1.86
CA ILE A 100 12.83 16.90 2.56
C ILE A 100 13.28 16.81 4.02
N GLU A 101 13.12 15.64 4.64
CA GLU A 101 13.47 15.41 6.04
C GLU A 101 13.92 13.97 6.26
N THR A 102 14.84 13.77 7.21
CA THR A 102 15.20 12.48 7.79
C THR A 102 15.26 12.59 9.30
N GLY A 103 15.09 11.48 10.00
CA GLY A 103 15.15 11.52 11.46
C GLY A 103 15.08 10.14 12.10
N PHE A 104 14.88 10.18 13.41
CA PHE A 104 14.76 9.01 14.27
C PHE A 104 13.37 9.00 14.89
N PHE A 105 12.93 7.83 15.26
CA PHE A 105 11.75 7.69 16.10
C PHE A 105 12.00 6.72 17.25
N LYS A 106 11.18 6.83 18.27
CA LYS A 106 11.11 5.86 19.37
C LYS A 106 9.67 5.48 19.64
N LYS A 107 9.45 4.25 20.04
CA LYS A 107 8.16 3.81 20.55
C LYS A 107 8.00 4.29 21.99
N THR A 108 6.98 5.09 22.28
CA THR A 108 6.79 5.76 23.59
C THR A 108 5.82 5.06 24.51
N GLY A 109 5.17 4.00 24.06
CA GLY A 109 4.19 3.27 24.86
C GLY A 109 3.50 2.14 24.11
N ASN A 110 2.43 1.65 24.71
CA ASN A 110 1.52 0.68 24.13
C ASN A 110 0.07 1.14 24.30
N LYS A 111 -0.18 2.44 24.15
CA LYS A 111 -1.54 2.96 24.19
C LYS A 111 -2.32 2.29 23.06
N GLU A 112 -3.47 1.77 23.41
CA GLU A 112 -4.36 1.22 22.41
C GLU A 112 -4.83 2.34 21.48
N TYR A 113 -4.76 2.09 20.19
CA TYR A 113 -5.32 2.99 19.20
C TYR A 113 -6.83 2.81 19.22
N ASP A 114 -7.47 3.53 20.12
CA ASP A 114 -8.91 3.50 20.33
C ASP A 114 -9.61 4.45 19.35
N ASN A 115 -9.24 4.41 18.11
CA ASN A 115 -10.04 5.14 17.18
C ASN A 115 -10.87 4.14 16.40
N LEU A 116 -12.16 4.33 16.46
CA LEU A 116 -13.06 4.01 15.39
C LEU A 116 -13.96 2.83 15.64
N CYS A 117 -15.18 3.23 15.77
CA CYS A 117 -16.34 2.36 15.72
C CYS A 117 -16.36 1.38 14.50
N PHE A 118 -15.52 1.61 13.47
CA PHE A 118 -15.46 0.68 12.34
C PHE A 118 -14.54 -0.52 12.56
N TYR A 119 -13.68 -0.49 13.56
CA TYR A 119 -12.71 -1.55 13.79
C TYR A 119 -13.11 -2.47 14.92
N LYS A 120 -14.11 -2.08 15.71
CA LYS A 120 -14.62 -2.92 16.78
C LYS A 120 -15.56 -3.97 16.19
N PRO A 121 -15.31 -5.26 16.41
CA PRO A 121 -16.12 -6.35 15.86
C PRO A 121 -17.62 -6.17 16.14
N GLU A 122 -17.96 -5.74 17.32
CA GLU A 122 -19.33 -5.52 17.78
C GLU A 122 -20.09 -4.40 17.04
N ASN A 123 -19.36 -3.51 16.36
CA ASN A 123 -19.95 -2.31 15.73
C ASN A 123 -19.97 -2.36 14.21
N SER A 124 -19.54 -3.45 13.60
CA SER A 124 -19.41 -3.50 12.14
C SER A 124 -19.73 -4.87 11.58
N ILE A 125 -20.64 -4.90 10.61
CA ILE A 125 -20.90 -6.09 9.77
C ILE A 125 -19.67 -6.48 8.92
N TYR A 126 -18.67 -5.62 8.86
CA TYR A 126 -17.40 -5.80 8.13
C TYR A 126 -16.22 -6.04 9.08
N ALA A 127 -16.51 -6.35 10.34
CA ALA A 127 -15.49 -6.65 11.32
C ALA A 127 -14.67 -7.87 10.89
N ILE A 128 -13.37 -7.77 11.13
CA ILE A 128 -12.48 -8.91 11.03
C ILE A 128 -12.29 -9.43 12.45
N ASP A 129 -12.59 -10.69 12.67
CA ASP A 129 -12.50 -11.29 14.01
C ASP A 129 -11.07 -11.28 14.53
N GLU A 130 -10.11 -11.37 13.63
CA GLU A 130 -8.70 -11.42 13.96
C GLU A 130 -7.85 -10.72 12.88
N TRP A 131 -6.98 -9.80 13.31
CA TRP A 131 -6.04 -9.12 12.42
C TRP A 131 -4.72 -9.86 12.37
N GLU A 132 -4.19 -10.07 11.17
CA GLU A 132 -2.84 -10.58 10.99
C GLU A 132 -1.81 -9.47 11.23
N THR A 133 -2.17 -8.22 11.00
CA THR A 133 -1.34 -7.04 11.31
C THR A 133 -2.21 -5.81 11.55
N ASN A 134 -1.69 -4.90 12.39
CA ASN A 134 -2.32 -3.60 12.65
C ASN A 134 -1.24 -2.51 12.69
N PRO A 135 -0.85 -1.98 11.52
CA PRO A 135 0.18 -0.95 11.43
C PRO A 135 -0.20 0.34 12.17
N ALA A 136 -1.47 0.71 12.19
CA ALA A 136 -1.95 1.90 12.89
C ALA A 136 -1.64 1.83 14.38
N GLN A 137 -1.81 0.67 15.02
CA GLN A 137 -1.50 0.46 16.43
C GLN A 137 -0.03 0.69 16.75
N TYR A 138 0.86 0.30 15.86
CA TYR A 138 2.29 0.53 16.06
C TYR A 138 2.64 2.01 15.88
N VAL A 139 2.22 2.60 14.76
CA VAL A 139 2.57 3.97 14.38
C VAL A 139 2.00 5.00 15.36
N TYR A 140 0.82 4.75 15.93
CA TYR A 140 0.20 5.60 16.95
C TYR A 140 1.08 5.84 18.19
N ASN A 141 1.96 4.90 18.49
CA ASN A 141 2.85 4.96 19.65
C ASN A 141 4.25 5.48 19.31
N LEU A 142 4.46 6.10 18.15
CA LEU A 142 5.76 6.63 17.76
C LEU A 142 5.88 8.12 18.10
N GLN A 143 7.05 8.50 18.56
CA GLN A 143 7.48 9.88 18.68
C GLN A 143 8.68 10.11 17.78
N TYR A 144 8.61 11.11 16.93
CA TYR A 144 9.61 11.42 15.93
C TYR A 144 10.56 12.51 16.44
N ARG A 145 11.78 12.52 15.91
CA ARG A 145 12.78 13.55 16.10
C ARG A 145 13.57 13.74 14.82
N LYS A 146 13.54 14.94 14.26
CA LYS A 146 14.30 15.31 13.07
C LYS A 146 15.80 15.15 13.30
N ASN A 147 16.50 14.69 12.27
CA ASN A 147 17.95 14.70 12.22
C ASN A 147 18.43 15.98 11.52
N GLU A 148 19.37 16.68 12.12
CA GLU A 148 20.00 17.85 11.53
C GLU A 148 21.09 17.50 10.51
N CYS A 149 21.48 16.22 10.43
CA CYS A 149 22.47 15.71 9.48
C CYS A 149 21.87 15.44 8.10
N GLU A 150 22.78 15.42 7.10
CA GLU A 150 22.46 15.30 5.68
C GLU A 150 21.53 14.14 5.33
N LYS A 151 20.72 14.35 4.28
CA LYS A 151 19.80 13.39 3.67
C LYS A 151 20.56 12.13 3.23
N CYS A 152 20.50 11.09 4.04
CA CYS A 152 21.12 9.81 3.73
C CYS A 152 20.16 8.99 2.85
N GLY A 153 20.65 8.45 1.74
CA GLY A 153 19.90 7.51 0.89
C GLY A 153 19.69 6.12 1.51
N CYS A 154 20.09 5.95 2.78
CA CYS A 154 19.94 4.72 3.55
C CYS A 154 19.13 4.98 4.81
N LEU A 155 18.26 4.05 5.15
CA LEU A 155 17.51 4.03 6.41
C LEU A 155 17.83 2.74 7.17
N SER A 156 17.90 2.84 8.48
CA SER A 156 18.08 1.71 9.38
C SER A 156 16.94 1.63 10.40
N GLU A 157 16.98 0.65 11.25
CA GLU A 157 16.02 0.49 12.34
C GLU A 157 15.83 1.80 13.14
N ASN A 158 14.59 2.14 13.43
CA ASN A 158 14.17 3.34 14.15
C ASN A 158 14.48 4.66 13.45
N THR A 159 14.67 4.65 12.11
CA THR A 159 14.81 5.86 11.32
C THR A 159 13.67 6.05 10.33
N TYR A 160 13.52 7.29 9.87
CA TYR A 160 12.52 7.65 8.85
C TYR A 160 13.06 8.66 7.86
N ALA A 161 12.41 8.74 6.71
CA ALA A 161 12.57 9.83 5.74
C ALA A 161 11.21 10.33 5.27
N VAL A 162 11.13 11.63 5.00
CA VAL A 162 9.95 12.28 4.41
C VAL A 162 10.25 12.72 2.99
N TYR A 163 9.35 12.39 2.11
CA TYR A 163 9.36 12.68 0.68
C TYR A 163 8.24 13.66 0.34
N ASP A 164 8.52 14.66 -0.49
CA ASP A 164 7.55 15.65 -0.99
C ASP A 164 7.44 15.54 -2.51
N PHE A 165 6.22 15.38 -3.02
CA PHE A 165 5.90 15.42 -4.44
C PHE A 165 5.81 16.85 -5.00
N GLY A 166 5.96 17.87 -4.14
CA GLY A 166 5.85 19.29 -4.50
C GLY A 166 4.41 19.79 -4.61
N ARG A 167 3.45 18.91 -4.80
CA ARG A 167 2.01 19.20 -4.86
C ARG A 167 1.18 17.98 -4.46
N SER A 168 -0.06 18.21 -4.04
CA SER A 168 -1.01 17.13 -3.81
C SER A 168 -1.51 16.58 -5.14
N GLU A 169 -1.44 15.28 -5.28
CA GLU A 169 -1.90 14.54 -6.46
C GLU A 169 -2.60 13.26 -6.03
N THR A 170 -3.39 12.68 -6.93
CA THR A 170 -4.02 11.38 -6.72
C THR A 170 -3.39 10.35 -7.66
N GLY A 171 -2.97 9.23 -7.11
CA GLY A 171 -2.33 8.16 -7.87
C GLY A 171 -1.93 6.99 -6.99
N PHE A 172 -1.23 6.04 -7.59
CA PHE A 172 -0.70 4.87 -6.89
C PHE A 172 0.68 5.19 -6.33
N ILE A 173 0.89 4.98 -5.04
CA ILE A 173 2.20 5.17 -4.41
C ILE A 173 3.08 3.99 -4.82
N GLN A 174 4.21 4.30 -5.45
CA GLN A 174 5.24 3.34 -5.82
C GLN A 174 6.44 3.53 -4.91
N THR A 175 6.83 2.46 -4.22
CA THR A 175 7.98 2.44 -3.32
C THR A 175 9.02 1.46 -3.83
N GLY A 176 10.24 1.94 -4.10
CA GLY A 176 11.39 1.12 -4.46
C GLY A 176 12.44 1.18 -3.38
N PHE A 177 13.09 0.05 -3.08
CA PHE A 177 14.18 -0.03 -2.10
C PHE A 177 14.96 -1.34 -2.22
N LYS A 178 16.19 -1.32 -1.72
CA LYS A 178 16.97 -2.52 -1.45
C LYS A 178 16.99 -2.77 0.05
N ALA A 179 16.38 -3.85 0.49
CA ALA A 179 16.47 -4.35 1.86
C ALA A 179 17.79 -5.09 2.03
N LEU A 180 18.67 -4.55 2.85
CA LEU A 180 20.00 -5.13 3.11
C LEU A 180 19.90 -6.32 4.10
N THR A 181 18.86 -6.30 4.92
CA THR A 181 18.46 -7.35 5.85
C THR A 181 16.94 -7.49 5.77
N ASP A 182 16.40 -8.52 6.38
CA ASP A 182 14.94 -8.60 6.60
C ASP A 182 14.47 -7.32 7.27
N ALA A 183 13.38 -6.74 6.75
CA ALA A 183 12.95 -5.42 7.17
C ALA A 183 11.43 -5.30 7.31
N HIS A 184 11.00 -4.48 8.27
CA HIS A 184 9.61 -4.11 8.47
C HIS A 184 9.46 -2.59 8.31
N ILE A 185 8.60 -2.18 7.37
CA ILE A 185 8.55 -0.81 6.87
C ILE A 185 7.10 -0.33 6.90
N TYR A 186 6.90 0.92 7.32
CA TYR A 186 5.62 1.62 7.15
C TYR A 186 5.80 2.79 6.21
N VAL A 187 4.88 2.96 5.30
CA VAL A 187 4.77 4.09 4.39
C VAL A 187 3.50 4.85 4.74
N ILE A 188 3.66 5.99 5.38
CA ILE A 188 2.57 6.88 5.76
C ILE A 188 2.48 7.98 4.71
N PHE A 189 1.26 8.39 4.37
CA PHE A 189 1.06 9.43 3.36
C PHE A 189 -0.06 10.37 3.74
N ASP A 190 0.08 11.65 3.36
CA ASP A 190 -0.95 12.68 3.54
C ASP A 190 -0.80 13.80 2.50
N GLU A 191 -1.87 14.56 2.31
CA GLU A 191 -1.87 15.75 1.47
C GLU A 191 -1.27 16.96 2.17
N ILE A 192 -1.24 16.95 3.51
CA ILE A 192 -0.83 18.06 4.37
C ILE A 192 0.37 17.66 5.22
N ASP A 193 1.30 18.61 5.37
CA ASP A 193 2.32 18.59 6.40
C ASP A 193 1.84 19.46 7.56
N LEU A 194 1.51 18.83 8.67
CA LEU A 194 1.26 19.54 9.90
C LEU A 194 2.61 19.71 10.62
N LYS A 195 3.11 20.94 10.68
CA LYS A 195 4.24 21.25 11.53
C LYS A 195 3.79 21.16 12.97
N ALA A 196 4.19 20.11 13.66
CA ALA A 196 3.63 19.70 14.94
C ALA A 196 4.01 20.62 16.09
N ASP A 197 5.13 21.34 15.99
CA ASP A 197 5.64 22.14 17.10
C ASP A 197 6.51 23.33 16.66
N ALA A 198 6.93 24.12 17.65
CA ALA A 198 7.85 25.24 17.45
C ALA A 198 9.23 24.84 16.91
N ALA A 199 9.57 23.56 16.90
CA ALA A 199 10.81 23.02 16.34
C ALA A 199 10.72 22.79 14.82
N GLY A 200 9.52 22.88 14.23
CA GLY A 200 9.32 22.82 12.78
C GLY A 200 9.51 21.41 12.19
N GLU A 201 9.28 20.37 12.98
CA GLU A 201 9.29 19.00 12.54
C GLU A 201 8.11 18.72 11.60
N THR A 202 8.38 18.00 10.50
CA THR A 202 7.35 17.60 9.54
C THR A 202 6.45 16.54 10.16
N GLU A 203 5.15 16.79 10.23
CA GLU A 203 4.18 15.81 10.69
C GLU A 203 3.28 15.33 9.54
N VAL A 204 3.65 14.19 8.97
CA VAL A 204 2.78 13.44 8.05
C VAL A 204 1.92 12.51 8.90
N LEU A 205 0.62 12.73 8.89
CA LEU A 205 -0.31 11.97 9.72
C LEU A 205 -0.67 10.63 9.05
N PHE A 206 -0.63 9.55 9.84
CA PHE A 206 -1.15 8.25 9.41
C PHE A 206 -2.68 8.16 9.48
N TYR A 207 -3.32 9.10 10.13
CA TYR A 207 -4.77 9.16 10.30
C TYR A 207 -5.29 10.59 10.13
N ARG A 208 -6.14 10.78 9.15
CA ARG A 208 -6.84 12.04 8.88
C ARG A 208 -8.15 11.78 8.15
N ASN A 209 -9.19 12.59 8.45
CA ASN A 209 -10.50 12.50 7.81
C ASN A 209 -11.11 11.09 7.81
N ASN A 210 -10.96 10.36 8.92
CA ASN A 210 -11.42 8.97 9.06
C ASN A 210 -10.77 7.99 8.08
N CYS A 211 -9.56 8.30 7.58
CA CYS A 211 -8.75 7.41 6.74
C CYS A 211 -7.46 7.03 7.47
N ILE A 212 -7.06 5.78 7.37
CA ILE A 212 -5.77 5.27 7.82
C ILE A 212 -4.81 5.24 6.64
N ASN A 213 -3.95 6.23 6.57
CA ASN A 213 -3.03 6.46 5.47
C ASN A 213 -1.71 5.70 5.68
N ILE A 214 -1.75 4.38 5.67
CA ILE A 214 -0.57 3.52 5.88
C ILE A 214 -0.56 2.40 4.86
N ILE A 215 0.64 2.16 4.28
CA ILE A 215 0.99 0.92 3.58
C ILE A 215 2.09 0.25 4.41
N GLU A 216 2.02 -1.07 4.59
CA GLU A 216 2.97 -1.85 5.35
C GLU A 216 3.71 -2.83 4.47
N TYR A 217 5.01 -2.98 4.69
CA TYR A 217 5.85 -3.99 4.06
C TYR A 217 6.63 -4.77 5.12
N ASP A 218 6.49 -6.08 5.08
CA ASP A 218 7.34 -7.04 5.78
C ASP A 218 8.10 -7.83 4.72
N VAL A 219 9.43 -7.66 4.64
CA VAL A 219 10.21 -8.12 3.49
C VAL A 219 11.47 -8.88 3.93
N LYS A 220 11.84 -9.88 3.15
CA LYS A 220 13.16 -10.50 3.23
C LYS A 220 14.22 -9.59 2.59
N ALA A 221 15.50 -9.86 2.88
CA ALA A 221 16.60 -9.18 2.18
C ALA A 221 16.46 -9.34 0.66
N GLY A 222 16.56 -8.25 -0.10
CA GLY A 222 16.32 -8.24 -1.55
C GLY A 222 16.06 -6.86 -2.13
N GLU A 223 15.83 -6.80 -3.43
CA GLU A 223 15.46 -5.56 -4.13
C GLU A 223 13.99 -5.59 -4.49
N TYR A 224 13.28 -4.49 -4.20
CA TYR A 224 11.85 -4.38 -4.37
C TYR A 224 11.48 -3.09 -5.08
N CYS A 225 10.50 -3.17 -5.96
CA CYS A 225 9.82 -2.02 -6.54
C CYS A 225 8.34 -2.38 -6.63
N HIS A 226 7.56 -1.83 -5.72
CA HIS A 226 6.14 -2.16 -5.62
C HIS A 226 5.29 -0.91 -5.83
N CYS A 227 4.27 -1.03 -6.66
CA CYS A 227 3.22 -0.04 -6.84
C CYS A 227 1.96 -0.52 -6.17
N GLY A 228 1.41 0.28 -5.26
CA GLY A 228 0.15 -0.04 -4.58
C GLY A 228 -1.00 -0.29 -5.56
N TYR A 229 -2.01 -1.02 -5.13
CA TYR A 229 -3.19 -1.32 -5.96
C TYR A 229 -4.31 -0.32 -5.78
N GLU A 230 -4.25 0.49 -4.72
CA GLU A 230 -5.25 1.50 -4.42
C GLU A 230 -4.69 2.90 -4.71
N PRO A 231 -5.45 3.77 -5.39
CA PRO A 231 -5.03 5.15 -5.57
C PRO A 231 -5.27 5.96 -4.29
N TYR A 232 -4.30 6.78 -3.92
CA TYR A 232 -4.34 7.65 -2.76
C TYR A 232 -4.07 9.09 -3.17
N SER A 233 -4.65 10.05 -2.43
CA SER A 233 -4.29 11.46 -2.54
C SER A 233 -3.19 11.76 -1.55
N ALA A 234 -2.06 12.24 -2.03
CA ALA A 234 -0.91 12.59 -1.19
C ALA A 234 -0.05 13.68 -1.83
N ARG A 235 0.60 14.45 -0.98
CA ARG A 235 1.76 15.27 -1.31
C ARG A 235 2.99 14.76 -0.58
N TYR A 236 2.83 14.35 0.66
CA TYR A 236 3.92 13.92 1.53
C TYR A 236 3.83 12.42 1.80
N VAL A 237 4.99 11.79 1.79
CA VAL A 237 5.13 10.38 2.14
C VAL A 237 6.25 10.22 3.15
N LYS A 238 5.98 9.57 4.27
CA LYS A 238 6.97 9.24 5.30
C LYS A 238 7.23 7.75 5.29
N VAL A 239 8.46 7.37 4.99
CA VAL A 239 8.96 5.98 5.06
C VAL A 239 9.60 5.76 6.41
N ILE A 240 9.14 4.78 7.16
CA ILE A 240 9.55 4.45 8.54
C ILE A 240 10.12 3.04 8.53
N VAL A 241 11.34 2.85 9.00
CA VAL A 241 11.96 1.53 9.14
C VAL A 241 11.87 1.07 10.59
N ARG A 242 10.92 0.19 10.86
CA ARG A 242 10.72 -0.40 12.19
C ARG A 242 11.85 -1.35 12.57
N SER A 243 12.31 -2.16 11.61
CA SER A 243 13.44 -3.08 11.78
C SER A 243 14.13 -3.28 10.45
N GLY A 244 15.40 -3.69 10.49
CA GLY A 244 16.23 -3.92 9.32
C GLY A 244 16.92 -2.67 8.80
N SER A 245 17.39 -2.74 7.55
CA SER A 245 18.08 -1.63 6.90
C SER A 245 17.80 -1.59 5.40
N LEU A 246 17.65 -0.38 4.87
CA LEU A 246 17.30 -0.10 3.48
C LEU A 246 18.32 0.81 2.83
N SER A 247 18.52 0.63 1.52
CA SER A 247 19.25 1.54 0.65
C SER A 247 18.50 1.76 -0.66
N ASN A 248 18.94 2.73 -1.45
CA ASN A 248 18.36 3.06 -2.76
C ASN A 248 16.83 3.29 -2.70
N ILE A 249 16.39 4.01 -1.68
CA ILE A 249 14.96 4.22 -1.46
C ILE A 249 14.44 5.27 -2.44
N THR A 250 13.39 4.91 -3.14
CA THR A 250 12.65 5.80 -4.05
C THR A 250 11.17 5.77 -3.70
N VAL A 251 10.54 6.94 -3.73
CA VAL A 251 9.10 7.08 -3.56
C VAL A 251 8.58 7.90 -4.74
N ASN A 252 7.68 7.30 -5.50
CA ASN A 252 7.08 7.92 -6.67
C ASN A 252 5.56 7.79 -6.59
N MET A 253 4.86 8.58 -7.37
CA MET A 253 3.44 8.43 -7.59
C MET A 253 3.17 8.17 -9.07
N ILE A 254 2.40 7.14 -9.35
CA ILE A 254 1.86 6.90 -10.69
C ILE A 254 0.47 7.52 -10.72
N ARG A 255 0.38 8.74 -11.20
CA ARG A 255 -0.88 9.49 -11.31
C ARG A 255 -1.65 9.12 -12.57
N TYR A 256 -2.95 9.35 -12.60
CA TYR A 256 -3.83 9.10 -13.74
C TYR A 256 -4.76 10.30 -14.05
#